data_78dc614246c8d1bdf21e3a0f45d0613a
#
_entry.id   78dc614246c8d1bdf21e3a0f45d0613a
#
_cell.length_a   1.000
_cell.length_b   1.000
_cell.length_c   1.000
_cell.angle_alpha   90.00
_cell.angle_beta   90.00
_cell.angle_gamma   90.00
#
_symmetry.space_group_name_H-M   'P 1'
#
loop_
_entity.id
_entity.type
_entity.pdbx_description
1 polymer ?
#
loop_
_entity_poly.entity_id
_entity_poly.type
_entity_poly.pdbx_seq_one_letter_code
_entity_poly.pdbx_strand_id
1 'polypeptide(L)'
;MPDKAASSAYLGLLRLLLYGGAYREMPSPPRLSKDAIIGFGNSGQLEMLQVLMDEVVREGVTGDFVEAGTFKGGVAMYMAGFLSVNDRSRKVWALDSFSGMPTPDKITAKTGRFPAGSLATPGGLASVQNDFARLGLDRYATLVPGWFNETLPTMPERGLKRIAILRVDSDIYSSIMETLQALYPKLSAGGYVVFDDYKFPFARKAVHDFRRRHGITSRMRWCNASSEPPMHKCPGVHDEFLYWKKAPRARSNRASTG
;
A
#
# COMPACT_ATOMS: atom_id res chain seq x y z
N MET A 1 21.26 -5.42 -15.87
CA MET A 1 20.57 -5.13 -14.59
C MET A 1 21.05 -3.76 -14.15
N PRO A 2 20.18 -2.90 -13.58
CA PRO A 2 20.66 -1.64 -13.05
C PRO A 2 21.67 -1.89 -11.93
N ASP A 3 22.60 -0.96 -11.77
CA ASP A 3 23.57 -0.99 -10.67
C ASP A 3 22.82 -0.90 -9.34
N LYS A 4 22.94 -1.92 -8.48
CA LYS A 4 22.26 -1.98 -7.20
C LYS A 4 22.63 -0.81 -6.28
N ALA A 5 23.87 -0.34 -6.34
CA ALA A 5 24.33 0.79 -5.54
C ALA A 5 23.64 2.08 -5.99
N ALA A 6 23.59 2.33 -7.30
CA ALA A 6 22.89 3.48 -7.87
C ALA A 6 21.38 3.44 -7.59
N SER A 7 20.75 2.26 -7.69
CA SER A 7 19.33 2.08 -7.34
C SER A 7 19.06 2.39 -5.86
N SER A 8 19.90 1.91 -4.96
CA SER A 8 19.80 2.17 -3.53
C SER A 8 19.98 3.65 -3.19
N ALA A 9 20.96 4.32 -3.79
CA ALA A 9 21.19 5.75 -3.62
C ALA A 9 19.98 6.58 -4.11
N TYR A 10 19.44 6.25 -5.28
CA TYR A 10 18.24 6.90 -5.82
C TYR A 10 17.04 6.77 -4.87
N LEU A 11 16.76 5.57 -4.37
CA LEU A 11 15.64 5.34 -3.45
C LEU A 11 15.86 6.05 -2.10
N GLY A 12 17.10 6.15 -1.64
CA GLY A 12 17.45 6.96 -0.46
C GLY A 12 17.16 8.45 -0.65
N LEU A 13 17.56 9.01 -1.79
CA LEU A 13 17.26 10.41 -2.15
C LEU A 13 15.76 10.65 -2.31
N LEU A 14 15.05 9.72 -2.94
CA LEU A 14 13.59 9.81 -3.10
C LEU A 14 12.88 9.83 -1.75
N ARG A 15 13.31 8.99 -0.79
CA ARG A 15 12.77 9.05 0.59
C ARG A 15 12.99 10.43 1.22
N LEU A 16 14.19 11.00 1.09
CA LEU A 16 14.48 12.34 1.62
C LEU A 16 13.55 13.39 1.04
N LEU A 17 13.30 13.36 -0.27
CA LEU A 17 12.39 14.29 -0.94
C LEU A 17 10.95 14.12 -0.48
N LEU A 18 10.48 12.88 -0.37
CA LEU A 18 9.10 12.58 0.02
C LEU A 18 8.82 12.95 1.49
N TYR A 19 9.81 12.87 2.37
CA TYR A 19 9.72 13.27 3.79
C TYR A 19 10.10 14.72 4.04
N GLY A 20 10.36 15.52 3.01
CA GLY A 20 10.71 16.92 3.17
C GLY A 20 12.06 17.15 3.86
N GLY A 21 13.06 16.32 3.58
CA GLY A 21 14.40 16.42 4.15
C GLY A 21 14.52 16.08 5.65
N ALA A 22 13.42 15.71 6.28
CA ALA A 22 13.38 15.35 7.70
C ALA A 22 13.86 13.91 7.99
N TYR A 23 14.30 13.19 6.96
CA TYR A 23 14.84 11.84 7.08
C TYR A 23 16.31 11.90 7.55
N ARG A 24 16.53 12.08 8.83
CA ARG A 24 17.81 11.77 9.48
C ARG A 24 17.65 10.54 10.34
N GLU A 25 18.73 9.78 10.52
CA GLU A 25 18.89 8.75 11.54
C GLU A 25 18.60 9.32 12.93
N MET A 26 17.33 9.44 13.28
CA MET A 26 16.88 10.00 14.55
C MET A 26 16.27 8.92 15.44
N PRO A 27 16.56 8.95 16.74
CA PRO A 27 15.94 8.03 17.71
C PRO A 27 14.43 8.28 17.91
N SER A 28 13.89 9.35 17.34
CA SER A 28 12.45 9.64 17.31
C SER A 28 12.08 10.15 15.93
N PRO A 29 10.97 9.66 15.30
CA PRO A 29 10.56 10.15 14.00
C PRO A 29 10.25 11.65 14.09
N PRO A 30 10.80 12.46 13.19
CA PRO A 30 10.45 13.87 13.14
C PRO A 30 8.96 14.00 12.83
N ARG A 31 8.30 14.98 13.41
CA ARG A 31 6.98 15.40 12.91
C ARG A 31 7.17 15.75 11.45
N LEU A 32 6.38 15.12 10.59
CA LEU A 32 6.41 15.38 9.16
C LEU A 32 6.34 16.89 8.92
N SER A 33 7.23 17.39 8.08
CA SER A 33 7.18 18.81 7.70
C SER A 33 5.88 19.08 6.94
N LYS A 34 5.42 20.34 6.94
CA LYS A 34 4.24 20.75 6.14
C LYS A 34 4.42 20.45 4.65
N ASP A 35 5.66 20.38 4.21
CA ASP A 35 6.06 20.18 2.81
C ASP A 35 6.29 18.69 2.46
N ALA A 36 6.15 17.78 3.42
CA ALA A 36 6.30 16.36 3.16
C ALA A 36 5.16 15.86 2.27
N ILE A 37 5.51 15.17 1.18
CA ILE A 37 4.53 14.56 0.27
C ILE A 37 3.90 13.33 0.93
N ILE A 38 4.68 12.54 1.69
CA ILE A 38 4.13 11.48 2.55
C ILE A 38 3.42 12.14 3.73
N GLY A 39 2.10 12.03 3.78
CA GLY A 39 1.28 12.68 4.80
C GLY A 39 1.45 12.06 6.18
N PHE A 40 1.15 10.80 6.33
CA PHE A 40 1.26 10.01 7.56
C PHE A 40 2.05 8.75 7.28
N GLY A 41 2.92 8.36 8.18
CA GLY A 41 3.75 7.18 8.05
C GLY A 41 5.15 7.40 8.63
N ASN A 42 5.90 6.34 8.70
CA ASN A 42 7.28 6.39 9.14
C ASN A 42 8.21 5.68 8.14
N SER A 43 9.50 5.97 8.27
CA SER A 43 10.52 5.40 7.39
C SER A 43 10.56 3.87 7.40
N GLY A 44 10.32 3.26 8.54
CA GLY A 44 10.33 1.80 8.68
C GLY A 44 9.25 1.10 7.86
N GLN A 45 8.09 1.75 7.66
CA GLN A 45 7.06 1.22 6.76
C GLN A 45 7.54 1.19 5.31
N LEU A 46 8.21 2.26 4.83
CA LEU A 46 8.77 2.27 3.47
C LEU A 46 9.91 1.27 3.29
N GLU A 47 10.76 1.10 4.31
CA GLU A 47 11.82 0.10 4.27
C GLU A 47 11.26 -1.31 4.18
N MET A 48 10.24 -1.63 4.99
CA MET A 48 9.58 -2.92 4.89
C MET A 48 8.86 -3.10 3.55
N LEU A 49 8.14 -2.08 3.08
CA LEU A 49 7.51 -2.12 1.77
C LEU A 49 8.53 -2.37 0.66
N GLN A 50 9.73 -1.75 0.74
CA GLN A 50 10.83 -2.01 -0.19
C GLN A 50 11.27 -3.47 -0.15
N VAL A 51 11.45 -4.06 1.03
CA VAL A 51 11.81 -5.49 1.17
C VAL A 51 10.78 -6.37 0.47
N LEU A 52 9.47 -6.08 0.63
CA LEU A 52 8.41 -6.85 -0.03
C LEU A 52 8.41 -6.65 -1.55
N MET A 53 8.66 -5.43 -2.03
CA MET A 53 8.79 -5.12 -3.45
C MET A 53 10.00 -5.81 -4.07
N ASP A 54 11.17 -5.79 -3.40
CA ASP A 54 12.38 -6.51 -3.82
C ASP A 54 12.11 -8.01 -3.92
N GLU A 55 11.39 -8.58 -2.96
CA GLU A 55 11.08 -10.00 -2.93
C GLU A 55 10.17 -10.40 -4.11
N VAL A 56 9.08 -9.67 -4.39
CA VAL A 56 8.18 -10.00 -5.51
C VAL A 56 8.85 -9.84 -6.87
N VAL A 57 9.76 -8.87 -7.02
CA VAL A 57 10.53 -8.71 -8.27
C VAL A 57 11.54 -9.85 -8.43
N ARG A 58 12.29 -10.17 -7.37
CA ARG A 58 13.27 -11.28 -7.39
C ARG A 58 12.61 -12.64 -7.64
N GLU A 59 11.44 -12.88 -7.06
CA GLU A 59 10.71 -14.14 -7.22
C GLU A 59 9.88 -14.19 -8.52
N GLY A 60 9.89 -13.13 -9.32
CA GLY A 60 9.14 -13.07 -10.58
C GLY A 60 7.61 -13.13 -10.39
N VAL A 61 7.11 -12.69 -9.23
CA VAL A 61 5.66 -12.64 -8.97
C VAL A 61 5.00 -11.67 -9.94
N THR A 62 4.09 -12.16 -10.79
CA THR A 62 3.46 -11.35 -11.83
C THR A 62 2.44 -10.37 -11.27
N GLY A 63 2.36 -9.16 -11.86
CA GLY A 63 1.33 -8.17 -11.56
C GLY A 63 1.92 -6.80 -11.20
N ASP A 64 1.03 -5.82 -11.22
CA ASP A 64 1.33 -4.43 -10.87
C ASP A 64 1.31 -4.21 -9.36
N PHE A 65 1.71 -3.04 -8.94
CA PHE A 65 1.54 -2.59 -7.56
C PHE A 65 0.28 -1.73 -7.44
N VAL A 66 -0.45 -1.88 -6.35
CA VAL A 66 -1.68 -1.12 -6.11
C VAL A 66 -1.63 -0.51 -4.72
N GLU A 67 -1.97 0.76 -4.62
CA GLU A 67 -2.26 1.46 -3.38
C GLU A 67 -3.71 1.94 -3.39
N ALA A 68 -4.46 1.54 -2.39
CA ALA A 68 -5.84 1.99 -2.15
C ALA A 68 -5.85 2.88 -0.91
N GLY A 69 -6.09 4.17 -1.14
CA GLY A 69 -5.84 5.26 -0.20
C GLY A 69 -4.47 5.88 -0.43
N THR A 70 -4.42 6.84 -1.34
CA THR A 70 -3.15 7.42 -1.82
C THR A 70 -2.85 8.77 -1.17
N PHE A 71 -3.88 9.49 -0.74
CA PHE A 71 -3.77 10.82 -0.16
C PHE A 71 -2.91 11.75 -1.03
N LYS A 72 -1.75 12.20 -0.52
CA LYS A 72 -0.79 13.05 -1.26
C LYS A 72 0.08 12.28 -2.26
N GLY A 73 -0.03 10.96 -2.34
CA GLY A 73 0.70 10.15 -3.30
C GLY A 73 2.11 9.73 -2.90
N GLY A 74 2.56 10.03 -1.68
CA GLY A 74 3.95 9.79 -1.30
C GLY A 74 4.40 8.35 -1.40
N VAL A 75 3.61 7.40 -0.90
CA VAL A 75 3.95 5.97 -0.97
C VAL A 75 3.82 5.45 -2.40
N ALA A 76 2.79 5.88 -3.16
CA ALA A 76 2.66 5.54 -4.58
C ALA A 76 3.87 6.05 -5.40
N MET A 77 4.36 7.28 -5.12
CA MET A 77 5.57 7.82 -5.76
C MET A 77 6.80 7.00 -5.39
N TYR A 78 6.90 6.55 -4.13
CA TYR A 78 8.00 5.68 -3.71
C TYR A 78 7.97 4.33 -4.45
N MET A 79 6.79 3.71 -4.55
CA MET A 79 6.62 2.47 -5.33
C MET A 79 6.93 2.69 -6.82
N ALA A 80 6.50 3.80 -7.41
CA ALA A 80 6.81 4.16 -8.80
C ALA A 80 8.32 4.39 -9.01
N GLY A 81 8.97 5.07 -8.08
CA GLY A 81 10.43 5.24 -8.06
C GLY A 81 11.16 3.91 -7.98
N PHE A 82 10.70 3.00 -7.11
CA PHE A 82 11.23 1.63 -7.04
C PHE A 82 11.13 0.91 -8.39
N LEU A 83 9.96 0.95 -9.04
CA LEU A 83 9.75 0.31 -10.34
C LEU A 83 10.60 0.95 -11.44
N SER A 84 10.82 2.25 -11.40
CA SER A 84 11.62 2.97 -12.42
C SER A 84 13.06 2.47 -12.52
N VAL A 85 13.60 1.91 -11.45
CA VAL A 85 14.98 1.41 -11.38
C VAL A 85 15.08 -0.11 -11.29
N ASN A 86 14.02 -0.83 -10.88
CA ASN A 86 14.08 -2.27 -10.67
C ASN A 86 13.23 -3.10 -11.65
N ASP A 87 12.04 -2.62 -12.05
CA ASP A 87 11.16 -3.35 -12.99
C ASP A 87 10.22 -2.40 -13.75
N ARG A 88 10.68 -1.91 -14.89
CA ARG A 88 9.94 -0.95 -15.73
C ARG A 88 8.78 -1.57 -16.49
N SER A 89 8.56 -2.87 -16.41
CA SER A 89 7.44 -3.56 -17.05
C SER A 89 6.13 -3.43 -16.28
N ARG A 90 6.21 -3.04 -15.01
CA ARG A 90 5.08 -2.84 -14.10
C ARG A 90 4.76 -1.37 -13.91
N LYS A 91 3.60 -1.11 -13.35
CA LYS A 91 3.21 0.22 -12.89
C LYS A 91 2.55 0.18 -11.51
N VAL A 92 2.38 1.35 -10.94
CA VAL A 92 1.60 1.58 -9.73
C VAL A 92 0.21 2.06 -10.13
N TRP A 93 -0.82 1.50 -9.50
CA TRP A 93 -2.18 2.00 -9.53
C TRP A 93 -2.46 2.67 -8.19
N ALA A 94 -2.67 3.98 -8.22
CA ALA A 94 -2.89 4.80 -7.04
C ALA A 94 -4.34 5.26 -7.01
N LEU A 95 -5.12 4.69 -6.11
CA LEU A 95 -6.58 4.87 -6.01
C LEU A 95 -6.92 5.75 -4.81
N ASP A 96 -7.63 6.84 -5.04
CA ASP A 96 -8.11 7.75 -4.00
C ASP A 96 -9.26 8.60 -4.53
N SER A 97 -10.12 9.10 -3.64
CA SER A 97 -11.10 10.14 -4.02
C SER A 97 -10.41 11.48 -4.28
N PHE A 98 -9.27 11.73 -3.66
CA PHE A 98 -8.58 13.03 -3.54
C PHE A 98 -9.46 14.13 -2.94
N SER A 99 -10.66 13.78 -2.49
CA SER A 99 -11.66 14.66 -1.90
C SER A 99 -11.90 14.42 -0.41
N GLY A 100 -11.12 13.50 0.17
CA GLY A 100 -11.18 13.13 1.58
C GLY A 100 -11.97 11.84 1.83
N MET A 101 -12.33 11.63 3.08
CA MET A 101 -13.00 10.41 3.53
C MET A 101 -14.50 10.40 3.15
N PRO A 102 -15.07 9.25 2.78
CA PRO A 102 -16.52 9.12 2.64
C PRO A 102 -17.20 9.20 4.01
N THR A 103 -18.54 9.21 4.02
CA THR A 103 -19.28 9.02 5.28
C THR A 103 -18.90 7.69 5.91
N PRO A 104 -18.40 7.68 7.15
CA PRO A 104 -17.95 6.45 7.78
C PRO A 104 -19.11 5.48 8.01
N ASP A 105 -18.83 4.19 7.83
CA ASP A 105 -19.76 3.12 8.13
C ASP A 105 -20.09 3.04 9.65
N LYS A 106 -21.16 2.29 10.00
CA LYS A 106 -21.63 2.17 11.39
C LYS A 106 -20.56 1.62 12.37
N ILE A 107 -19.58 0.87 11.89
CA ILE A 107 -18.52 0.30 12.74
C ILE A 107 -17.48 1.37 13.05
N THR A 108 -16.99 2.06 12.01
CA THR A 108 -16.02 3.14 12.13
C THR A 108 -16.60 4.35 12.87
N ALA A 109 -17.84 4.73 12.56
CA ALA A 109 -18.52 5.88 13.17
C ALA A 109 -18.59 5.82 14.70
N LYS A 110 -18.66 4.64 15.30
CA LYS A 110 -18.65 4.45 16.77
C LYS A 110 -17.38 4.96 17.43
N THR A 111 -16.31 5.15 16.69
CA THR A 111 -15.01 5.63 17.21
C THR A 111 -14.87 7.15 17.17
N GLY A 112 -15.77 7.86 16.47
CA GLY A 112 -15.66 9.29 16.20
C GLY A 112 -14.50 9.68 15.27
N ARG A 113 -13.83 8.70 14.67
CA ARG A 113 -12.69 8.92 13.78
C ARG A 113 -13.13 9.06 12.33
N PHE A 114 -12.31 9.74 11.54
CA PHE A 114 -12.47 9.86 10.08
C PHE A 114 -13.84 10.40 9.66
N PRO A 115 -14.22 11.61 10.10
CA PRO A 115 -15.46 12.24 9.64
C PRO A 115 -15.39 12.46 8.12
N ALA A 116 -16.56 12.49 7.48
CA ALA A 116 -16.68 12.75 6.05
C ALA A 116 -15.91 14.01 5.65
N GLY A 117 -15.15 13.96 4.54
CA GLY A 117 -14.32 15.04 4.05
C GLY A 117 -12.97 15.23 4.77
N SER A 118 -12.71 14.52 5.90
CA SER A 118 -11.37 14.53 6.50
C SER A 118 -10.35 13.88 5.56
N LEU A 119 -9.07 14.18 5.73
CA LEU A 119 -7.98 13.68 4.88
C LEU A 119 -8.16 14.06 3.39
N ALA A 120 -8.85 15.15 3.07
CA ALA A 120 -8.87 15.67 1.71
C ALA A 120 -7.44 16.07 1.29
N THR A 121 -7.07 15.67 0.07
CA THR A 121 -5.75 15.97 -0.46
C THR A 121 -5.62 17.46 -0.75
N PRO A 122 -4.66 18.18 -0.15
CA PRO A 122 -4.44 19.58 -0.46
C PRO A 122 -4.14 19.79 -1.95
N GLY A 123 -4.93 20.64 -2.62
CA GLY A 123 -4.85 20.83 -4.08
C GLY A 123 -5.42 19.69 -4.92
N GLY A 124 -6.02 18.67 -4.28
CA GLY A 124 -6.70 17.56 -4.95
C GLY A 124 -5.81 16.74 -5.88
N LEU A 125 -6.43 16.07 -6.83
CA LEU A 125 -5.75 15.24 -7.83
C LEU A 125 -4.64 16.00 -8.59
N ALA A 126 -4.88 17.26 -8.94
CA ALA A 126 -3.92 18.06 -9.71
C ALA A 126 -2.58 18.25 -8.99
N SER A 127 -2.60 18.42 -7.66
CA SER A 127 -1.39 18.50 -6.85
C SER A 127 -0.58 17.20 -6.93
N VAL A 128 -1.24 16.06 -6.80
CA VAL A 128 -0.58 14.74 -6.88
C VAL A 128 -0.01 14.49 -8.27
N GLN A 129 -0.76 14.83 -9.33
CA GLN A 129 -0.28 14.74 -10.71
C GLN A 129 1.00 15.57 -10.93
N ASN A 130 1.00 16.82 -10.43
CA ASN A 130 2.17 17.69 -10.52
C ASN A 130 3.38 17.10 -9.79
N ASP A 131 3.19 16.50 -8.61
CA ASP A 131 4.29 15.91 -7.87
C ASP A 131 4.87 14.67 -8.57
N PHE A 132 4.02 13.80 -9.15
CA PHE A 132 4.48 12.71 -10.01
C PHE A 132 5.28 13.21 -11.22
N ALA A 133 4.81 14.26 -11.92
CA ALA A 133 5.48 14.84 -13.07
C ALA A 133 6.82 15.48 -12.68
N ARG A 134 6.88 16.23 -11.56
CA ARG A 134 8.12 16.83 -11.05
C ARG A 134 9.20 15.82 -10.73
N LEU A 135 8.80 14.62 -10.29
CA LEU A 135 9.73 13.52 -9.99
C LEU A 135 10.01 12.63 -11.23
N GLY A 136 9.37 12.88 -12.38
CA GLY A 136 9.48 12.06 -13.60
C GLY A 136 8.91 10.65 -13.43
N LEU A 137 7.93 10.49 -12.54
CA LEU A 137 7.33 9.20 -12.16
C LEU A 137 5.96 8.96 -12.79
N ASP A 138 5.41 9.91 -13.52
CA ASP A 138 4.09 9.87 -14.14
C ASP A 138 3.89 8.67 -15.08
N ARG A 139 4.94 8.26 -15.80
CA ARG A 139 4.92 7.09 -16.69
C ARG A 139 4.85 5.74 -15.94
N TYR A 140 5.20 5.72 -14.67
CA TYR A 140 5.23 4.51 -13.84
C TYR A 140 4.01 4.38 -12.92
N ALA A 141 3.07 5.32 -12.99
CA ALA A 141 1.86 5.30 -12.19
C ALA A 141 0.62 5.62 -13.01
N THR A 142 -0.52 5.13 -12.55
CA THR A 142 -1.85 5.50 -13.03
C THR A 142 -2.65 5.95 -11.81
N LEU A 143 -2.99 7.23 -11.75
CA LEU A 143 -3.88 7.78 -10.73
C LEU A 143 -5.33 7.46 -11.10
N VAL A 144 -6.09 6.92 -10.17
CA VAL A 144 -7.50 6.53 -10.35
C VAL A 144 -8.35 7.33 -9.38
N PRO A 145 -8.80 8.53 -9.78
CA PRO A 145 -9.64 9.36 -8.93
C PRO A 145 -11.07 8.82 -8.82
N GLY A 146 -11.64 8.89 -7.62
CA GLY A 146 -13.01 8.55 -7.32
C GLY A 146 -13.15 7.62 -6.12
N TRP A 147 -14.39 7.44 -5.69
CA TRP A 147 -14.74 6.57 -4.57
C TRP A 147 -14.54 5.10 -4.93
N PHE A 148 -14.15 4.28 -3.96
CA PHE A 148 -13.83 2.87 -4.20
C PHE A 148 -15.02 2.08 -4.74
N ASN A 149 -16.24 2.32 -4.26
CA ASN A 149 -17.46 1.70 -4.78
C ASN A 149 -17.70 2.00 -6.28
N GLU A 150 -17.18 3.10 -6.80
CA GLU A 150 -17.28 3.50 -8.20
C GLU A 150 -16.09 3.02 -9.03
N THR A 151 -14.90 3.14 -8.50
CA THR A 151 -13.64 2.90 -9.25
C THR A 151 -13.22 1.43 -9.26
N LEU A 152 -13.36 0.72 -8.14
CA LEU A 152 -12.91 -0.67 -8.05
C LEU A 152 -13.60 -1.62 -9.06
N PRO A 153 -14.89 -1.52 -9.34
CA PRO A 153 -15.56 -2.33 -10.37
C PRO A 153 -14.96 -2.12 -11.78
N THR A 154 -14.45 -0.93 -12.07
CA THR A 154 -13.91 -0.57 -13.40
C THR A 154 -12.44 -0.97 -13.59
N MET A 155 -11.75 -1.43 -12.57
CA MET A 155 -10.32 -1.75 -12.66
C MET A 155 -9.95 -2.78 -13.73
N PRO A 156 -10.74 -3.86 -14.00
CA PRO A 156 -10.45 -4.78 -15.08
C PRO A 156 -10.44 -4.11 -16.46
N GLU A 157 -11.41 -3.23 -16.73
CA GLU A 157 -11.57 -2.50 -17.99
C GLU A 157 -10.45 -1.46 -18.16
N ARG A 158 -9.96 -0.89 -17.06
CA ARG A 158 -8.78 -0.01 -17.05
C ARG A 158 -7.47 -0.75 -17.31
N GLY A 159 -7.48 -2.09 -17.30
CA GLY A 159 -6.34 -2.93 -17.63
C GLY A 159 -5.60 -3.52 -16.43
N LEU A 160 -6.08 -3.37 -15.19
CA LEU A 160 -5.52 -4.05 -14.04
C LEU A 160 -5.84 -5.54 -14.07
N LYS A 161 -4.88 -6.36 -14.47
CA LYS A 161 -5.05 -7.80 -14.61
C LYS A 161 -4.64 -8.57 -13.37
N ARG A 162 -3.45 -8.33 -12.87
CA ARG A 162 -2.84 -9.00 -11.71
C ARG A 162 -2.16 -7.98 -10.80
N ILE A 163 -2.05 -8.33 -9.54
CA ILE A 163 -1.42 -7.52 -8.50
C ILE A 163 -0.30 -8.34 -7.85
N ALA A 164 0.88 -7.77 -7.70
CA ALA A 164 1.98 -8.35 -6.94
C ALA A 164 2.07 -7.76 -5.53
N ILE A 165 1.80 -6.45 -5.38
CA ILE A 165 1.69 -5.75 -4.09
C ILE A 165 0.33 -5.04 -4.04
N LEU A 166 -0.45 -5.31 -2.99
CA LEU A 166 -1.68 -4.60 -2.66
C LEU A 166 -1.51 -3.90 -1.31
N ARG A 167 -1.28 -2.59 -1.33
CA ARG A 167 -1.29 -1.75 -0.12
C ARG A 167 -2.71 -1.23 0.11
N VAL A 168 -3.22 -1.49 1.29
CA VAL A 168 -4.55 -1.06 1.76
C VAL A 168 -4.35 -0.05 2.87
N ASP A 169 -4.61 1.20 2.56
CA ASP A 169 -4.51 2.38 3.41
C ASP A 169 -5.81 3.18 3.28
N SER A 170 -6.89 2.53 3.64
CA SER A 170 -8.26 3.00 3.33
C SER A 170 -9.03 3.39 4.59
N ASP A 171 -8.35 3.45 5.73
CA ASP A 171 -8.77 3.94 7.04
C ASP A 171 -10.02 3.24 7.61
N ILE A 172 -11.16 3.22 6.93
CA ILE A 172 -12.44 2.80 7.48
C ILE A 172 -12.81 1.35 7.10
N TYR A 173 -13.64 0.72 7.93
CA TYR A 173 -14.02 -0.70 7.78
C TYR A 173 -14.61 -1.01 6.38
N SER A 174 -15.55 -0.17 5.90
CA SER A 174 -16.20 -0.39 4.60
C SER A 174 -15.20 -0.31 3.44
N SER A 175 -14.34 0.72 3.41
CA SER A 175 -13.36 0.92 2.35
C SER A 175 -12.30 -0.19 2.31
N ILE A 176 -11.86 -0.67 3.48
CA ILE A 176 -10.96 -1.84 3.56
C ILE A 176 -11.65 -3.08 2.99
N MET A 177 -12.93 -3.32 3.35
CA MET A 177 -13.68 -4.47 2.87
C MET A 177 -13.92 -4.41 1.35
N GLU A 178 -14.33 -3.24 0.81
CA GLU A 178 -14.51 -3.01 -0.63
C GLU A 178 -13.21 -3.28 -1.40
N THR A 179 -12.10 -2.71 -0.93
CA THR A 179 -10.78 -2.92 -1.51
C THR A 179 -10.39 -4.40 -1.55
N LEU A 180 -10.52 -5.08 -0.42
CA LEU A 180 -10.16 -6.50 -0.34
C LEU A 180 -11.06 -7.38 -1.21
N GLN A 181 -12.37 -7.13 -1.23
CA GLN A 181 -13.31 -7.90 -2.04
C GLN A 181 -13.02 -7.76 -3.54
N ALA A 182 -12.71 -6.56 -4.01
CA ALA A 182 -12.46 -6.28 -5.42
C ALA A 182 -11.05 -6.70 -5.87
N LEU A 183 -10.02 -6.44 -5.07
CA LEU A 183 -8.62 -6.51 -5.50
C LEU A 183 -7.89 -7.76 -5.00
N TYR A 184 -8.22 -8.32 -3.83
CA TYR A 184 -7.55 -9.52 -3.33
C TYR A 184 -7.66 -10.74 -4.28
N PRO A 185 -8.78 -10.97 -5.00
CA PRO A 185 -8.85 -12.02 -6.01
C PRO A 185 -7.80 -11.87 -7.12
N LYS A 186 -7.42 -10.62 -7.47
CA LYS A 186 -6.40 -10.30 -8.48
C LYS A 186 -4.96 -10.41 -7.96
N LEU A 187 -4.76 -10.45 -6.63
CA LEU A 187 -3.45 -10.63 -6.04
C LEU A 187 -2.88 -11.98 -6.49
N SER A 188 -1.69 -11.98 -7.05
CA SER A 188 -0.99 -13.19 -7.50
C SER A 188 -0.56 -14.05 -6.32
N ALA A 189 -0.47 -15.37 -6.51
CA ALA A 189 0.21 -16.24 -5.57
C ALA A 189 1.66 -15.77 -5.40
N GLY A 190 2.14 -15.70 -4.17
CA GLY A 190 3.45 -15.12 -3.84
C GLY A 190 3.43 -13.60 -3.67
N GLY A 191 2.37 -12.91 -4.09
CA GLY A 191 2.20 -11.48 -3.86
C GLY A 191 1.82 -11.15 -2.43
N TYR A 192 1.96 -9.89 -2.05
CA TYR A 192 1.70 -9.41 -0.71
C TYR A 192 0.49 -8.49 -0.66
N VAL A 193 -0.31 -8.64 0.39
CA VAL A 193 -1.22 -7.61 0.86
C VAL A 193 -0.66 -6.97 2.12
N VAL A 194 -0.75 -5.64 2.19
CA VAL A 194 -0.11 -4.80 3.21
C VAL A 194 -1.15 -3.83 3.75
N PHE A 195 -1.19 -3.63 5.06
CA PHE A 195 -2.14 -2.75 5.73
C PHE A 195 -1.41 -1.72 6.58
N ASP A 196 -1.82 -0.47 6.44
CA ASP A 196 -1.28 0.65 7.22
C ASP A 196 -2.00 0.82 8.56
N ASP A 197 -3.31 0.66 8.56
CA ASP A 197 -4.21 1.05 9.64
C ASP A 197 -4.51 -0.05 10.67
N TYR A 198 -3.75 -1.15 10.69
CA TYR A 198 -4.08 -2.31 11.54
C TYR A 198 -4.13 -1.99 13.05
N LYS A 199 -3.56 -0.88 13.48
CA LYS A 199 -3.68 -0.35 14.84
C LYS A 199 -5.12 -0.05 15.25
N PHE A 200 -6.00 0.28 14.28
CA PHE A 200 -7.38 0.63 14.57
C PHE A 200 -8.29 -0.61 14.71
N PRO A 201 -9.17 -0.66 15.73
CA PRO A 201 -10.04 -1.80 15.96
C PRO A 201 -10.95 -2.15 14.78
N PHE A 202 -11.46 -1.15 14.05
CA PHE A 202 -12.31 -1.35 12.87
C PHE A 202 -11.52 -1.89 11.69
N ALA A 203 -10.26 -1.47 11.50
CA ALA A 203 -9.39 -2.03 10.46
C ALA A 203 -9.02 -3.48 10.78
N ARG A 204 -8.64 -3.78 12.04
CA ARG A 204 -8.46 -5.18 12.49
C ARG A 204 -9.70 -6.03 12.23
N LYS A 205 -10.88 -5.49 12.56
CA LYS A 205 -12.15 -6.19 12.33
C LYS A 205 -12.36 -6.48 10.82
N ALA A 206 -12.12 -5.52 9.93
CA ALA A 206 -12.24 -5.70 8.48
C ALA A 206 -11.31 -6.82 7.99
N VAL A 207 -10.04 -6.78 8.38
CA VAL A 207 -9.04 -7.79 8.02
C VAL A 207 -9.46 -9.19 8.49
N HIS A 208 -9.86 -9.34 9.75
CA HIS A 208 -10.26 -10.63 10.30
C HIS A 208 -11.56 -11.15 9.69
N ASP A 209 -12.55 -10.28 9.47
CA ASP A 209 -13.81 -10.66 8.83
C ASP A 209 -13.58 -11.13 7.39
N PHE A 210 -12.75 -10.41 6.63
CA PHE A 210 -12.40 -10.80 5.27
C PHE A 210 -11.68 -12.15 5.25
N ARG A 211 -10.65 -12.32 6.06
CA ARG A 211 -9.88 -13.57 6.13
C ARG A 211 -10.75 -14.77 6.50
N ARG A 212 -11.63 -14.60 7.49
CA ARG A 212 -12.56 -15.65 7.92
C ARG A 212 -13.53 -16.03 6.80
N ARG A 213 -14.16 -15.04 6.13
CA ARG A 213 -15.11 -15.28 5.03
C ARG A 213 -14.48 -16.01 3.84
N HIS A 214 -13.20 -15.79 3.59
CA HIS A 214 -12.48 -16.35 2.45
C HIS A 214 -11.54 -17.51 2.80
N GLY A 215 -11.59 -18.02 4.03
CA GLY A 215 -10.76 -19.15 4.47
C GLY A 215 -9.26 -18.88 4.35
N ILE A 216 -8.80 -17.62 4.53
CA ILE A 216 -7.40 -17.25 4.36
C ILE A 216 -6.63 -17.65 5.61
N THR A 217 -5.73 -18.63 5.47
CA THR A 217 -4.89 -19.17 6.56
C THR A 217 -3.44 -18.70 6.47
N SER A 218 -3.05 -17.95 5.44
CA SER A 218 -1.69 -17.38 5.33
C SER A 218 -1.28 -16.70 6.63
N ARG A 219 -0.05 -16.95 7.08
CA ARG A 219 0.48 -16.35 8.31
C ARG A 219 0.51 -14.83 8.18
N MET A 220 -0.17 -14.15 9.11
CA MET A 220 -0.03 -12.70 9.26
C MET A 220 1.33 -12.38 9.89
N ARG A 221 1.97 -11.36 9.39
CA ARG A 221 3.21 -10.80 9.93
C ARG A 221 2.98 -9.32 10.19
N TRP A 222 3.42 -8.83 11.29
CA TRP A 222 3.37 -7.41 11.61
C TRP A 222 4.74 -6.91 12.07
N CYS A 223 4.95 -5.65 11.87
CA CYS A 223 6.15 -4.93 12.24
C CYS A 223 5.75 -3.89 13.27
N ASN A 224 6.39 -3.90 14.43
CA ASN A 224 6.36 -2.77 15.34
C ASN A 224 7.74 -2.60 15.99
N ALA A 225 7.99 -1.46 16.64
CA ALA A 225 9.29 -1.15 17.26
C ALA A 225 9.67 -2.11 18.41
N SER A 226 8.69 -2.83 18.98
CA SER A 226 8.84 -3.67 20.17
C SER A 226 8.80 -5.17 19.91
N SER A 227 8.67 -5.62 18.65
CA SER A 227 8.53 -7.06 18.36
C SER A 227 9.85 -7.82 18.53
N GLU A 228 9.83 -8.85 19.39
CA GLU A 228 10.92 -9.81 19.52
C GLU A 228 10.94 -10.81 18.35
N PRO A 229 12.14 -11.39 18.04
CA PRO A 229 12.27 -12.41 16.98
C PRO A 229 11.30 -13.60 17.19
N PRO A 230 10.72 -14.19 16.11
CA PRO A 230 11.23 -14.26 14.75
C PRO A 230 10.67 -13.21 13.77
N MET A 231 10.18 -12.10 14.26
CA MET A 231 9.66 -11.00 13.45
C MET A 231 10.82 -10.13 13.00
N HIS A 232 10.80 -9.67 11.76
CA HIS A 232 11.80 -8.72 11.29
C HIS A 232 11.73 -7.47 12.17
N LYS A 233 12.83 -7.14 12.85
CA LYS A 233 12.95 -5.84 13.52
C LYS A 233 12.78 -4.77 12.45
N CYS A 234 11.74 -3.95 12.60
CA CYS A 234 11.52 -2.77 11.77
C CYS A 234 11.91 -1.56 12.63
N PRO A 235 13.17 -1.12 12.60
CA PRO A 235 13.60 0.03 13.37
C PRO A 235 12.78 1.25 12.99
N GLY A 236 12.25 1.98 13.98
CA GLY A 236 11.50 3.21 13.75
C GLY A 236 10.03 3.04 13.36
N VAL A 237 9.47 1.84 13.32
CA VAL A 237 8.04 1.63 13.12
C VAL A 237 7.31 1.80 14.46
N HIS A 238 6.62 2.93 14.63
CA HIS A 238 5.78 3.20 15.79
C HIS A 238 4.34 2.72 15.62
N ASP A 239 3.93 2.42 14.39
CA ASP A 239 2.60 1.96 14.02
C ASP A 239 2.63 0.51 13.54
N GLU A 240 1.54 -0.23 13.81
CA GLU A 240 1.42 -1.63 13.40
C GLU A 240 1.22 -1.74 11.89
N PHE A 241 2.27 -2.14 11.20
CA PHE A 241 2.26 -2.49 9.81
C PHE A 241 2.01 -3.99 9.66
N LEU A 242 0.87 -4.36 9.10
CA LEU A 242 0.48 -5.76 8.91
C LEU A 242 0.63 -6.17 7.45
N TYR A 243 1.11 -7.39 7.23
CA TYR A 243 1.12 -7.98 5.89
C TYR A 243 1.02 -9.50 5.92
N TRP A 244 0.64 -10.09 4.80
CA TRP A 244 0.83 -11.51 4.54
C TRP A 244 1.05 -11.79 3.07
N LYS A 245 1.76 -12.90 2.78
CA LYS A 245 1.98 -13.42 1.43
C LYS A 245 0.79 -14.29 1.03
N LYS A 246 0.25 -14.08 -0.16
CA LYS A 246 -0.84 -14.90 -0.68
C LYS A 246 -0.32 -16.29 -1.03
N ALA A 247 -0.86 -17.31 -0.38
CA ALA A 247 -0.52 -18.70 -0.69
C ALA A 247 -0.96 -19.09 -2.11
N PRO A 248 -0.28 -20.02 -2.78
CA PRO A 248 -0.80 -20.68 -3.97
C PRO A 248 -2.17 -21.29 -3.68
N ARG A 249 -3.07 -21.28 -4.67
CA ARG A 249 -4.30 -22.09 -4.55
C ARG A 249 -3.90 -23.54 -4.42
N ALA A 250 -4.43 -24.24 -3.41
CA ALA A 250 -4.31 -25.69 -3.35
C ALA A 250 -4.82 -26.26 -4.67
N ARG A 251 -4.04 -27.10 -5.32
CA ARG A 251 -4.51 -27.86 -6.50
C ARG A 251 -5.71 -28.66 -6.03
N SER A 252 -6.89 -28.39 -6.57
CA SER A 252 -8.01 -29.31 -6.41
C SER A 252 -7.58 -30.64 -7.05
N ASN A 253 -7.35 -31.65 -6.24
CA ASN A 253 -7.28 -33.03 -6.73
C ASN A 253 -8.66 -33.33 -7.31
N ARG A 254 -8.86 -33.04 -8.61
CA ARG A 254 -9.88 -33.78 -9.37
C ARG A 254 -9.32 -35.18 -9.49
N ALA A 255 -9.75 -36.05 -8.57
CA ALA A 255 -9.66 -37.48 -8.80
C ALA A 255 -10.41 -37.73 -10.10
N SER A 256 -9.68 -38.14 -11.14
CA SER A 256 -10.24 -38.78 -12.31
C SER A 256 -10.79 -40.11 -11.87
N THR A 257 -12.07 -40.14 -11.51
CA THR A 257 -12.81 -41.42 -11.55
C THR A 257 -13.01 -41.74 -13.02
N GLY A 258 -12.15 -42.65 -13.51
CA GLY A 258 -12.33 -43.35 -14.76
C GLY A 258 -13.42 -44.37 -14.63
#